data_d2093f2babb1d13329a3ac3d6e050af8
#
_entry.id   d2093f2babb1d13329a3ac3d6e050af8
#
_cell.length_a   1.000
_cell.length_b   1.000
_cell.length_c   1.000
_cell.angle_alpha   90.00
_cell.angle_beta   90.00
_cell.angle_gamma   90.00
#
_symmetry.space_group_name_H-M   'P 1'
#
loop_
_entity.id
_entity.type
_entity.pdbx_description
1 polymer ?
#
loop_
_entity_poly.entity_id
_entity_poly.type
_entity_poly.pdbx_seq_one_letter_code
_entity_poly.pdbx_strand_id
1 'polypeptide(L)'
;MSLISNLPAQAVVPLNAYDLDALLKDAVRIDQTILRADFGGVQDKSGVMARLAEGFALPDHFGRNLDALADCLSELEPEEADRPGFVVILRDLPDGPVFDRGQRDALLDVFRDASDRFDEQGIAFRVFYSVRG
;
A
#
# COMPACT_ATOMS: atom_id res chain seq x y z
N MET A 1 15.30 5.26 17.47
CA MET A 1 15.35 5.76 16.09
C MET A 1 14.31 5.04 15.26
N SER A 2 13.52 5.76 14.48
CA SER A 2 12.44 5.19 13.71
C SER A 2 12.94 4.57 12.41
N LEU A 3 12.51 3.33 12.11
CA LEU A 3 12.79 2.68 10.81
C LEU A 3 12.14 3.46 9.66
N ILE A 4 10.94 3.93 9.88
CA ILE A 4 10.12 4.61 8.86
C ILE A 4 10.64 6.01 8.61
N SER A 5 11.03 6.73 9.67
CA SER A 5 11.50 8.11 9.54
C SER A 5 12.80 8.25 8.75
N ASN A 6 13.55 7.17 8.58
CA ASN A 6 14.76 7.15 7.76
C ASN A 6 14.47 7.03 6.26
N LEU A 7 13.21 6.74 5.90
CA LEU A 7 12.80 6.64 4.50
C LEU A 7 12.22 7.97 4.02
N PRO A 8 12.31 8.27 2.72
CA PRO A 8 11.62 9.42 2.15
C PRO A 8 10.11 9.34 2.43
N ALA A 9 9.45 10.48 2.48
CA ALA A 9 8.01 10.53 2.64
C ALA A 9 7.27 9.80 1.52
N GLN A 10 7.87 9.75 0.34
CA GLN A 10 7.39 8.97 -0.80
C GLN A 10 8.31 7.76 -1.00
N ALA A 11 7.80 6.58 -0.77
CA ALA A 11 8.58 5.36 -0.90
C ALA A 11 7.70 4.17 -1.27
N VAL A 12 8.18 3.34 -2.21
CA VAL A 12 7.60 2.03 -2.51
C VAL A 12 8.77 1.06 -2.53
N VAL A 13 8.88 0.26 -1.48
CA VAL A 13 10.09 -0.55 -1.24
C VAL A 13 9.72 -1.99 -0.89
N PRO A 14 10.63 -2.96 -1.14
CA PRO A 14 10.40 -4.34 -0.74
C PRO A 14 10.31 -4.50 0.77
N LEU A 15 9.31 -5.27 1.21
CA LEU A 15 9.08 -5.55 2.63
C LEU A 15 10.14 -6.46 3.24
N ASN A 16 10.74 -7.35 2.44
CA ASN A 16 11.68 -8.35 2.92
C ASN A 16 12.97 -7.77 3.53
N ALA A 17 13.21 -6.48 3.34
CA ALA A 17 14.34 -5.78 3.97
C ALA A 17 14.03 -5.37 5.41
N TYR A 18 12.80 -5.59 5.90
CA TYR A 18 12.32 -5.10 7.19
C TYR A 18 11.66 -6.21 8.00
N ASP A 19 11.67 -6.05 9.33
CA ASP A 19 10.86 -6.87 10.23
C ASP A 19 9.46 -6.26 10.28
N LEU A 20 8.45 -7.01 9.86
CA LEU A 20 7.07 -6.52 9.78
C LEU A 20 6.54 -6.06 11.13
N ASP A 21 6.78 -6.82 12.20
CA ASP A 21 6.30 -6.44 13.53
C ASP A 21 6.94 -5.13 14.00
N ALA A 22 8.24 -4.97 13.81
CA ALA A 22 8.96 -3.76 14.15
C ALA A 22 8.45 -2.57 13.34
N LEU A 23 8.18 -2.80 12.06
CA LEU A 23 7.67 -1.76 11.16
C LEU A 23 6.29 -1.28 11.60
N LEU A 24 5.38 -2.20 11.95
CA LEU A 24 4.04 -1.85 12.41
C LEU A 24 4.07 -1.13 13.75
N LYS A 25 4.91 -1.57 14.68
CA LYS A 25 5.08 -0.89 15.97
C LYS A 25 5.60 0.54 15.78
N ASP A 26 6.55 0.70 14.87
CA ASP A 26 7.09 2.02 14.55
C ASP A 26 6.04 2.93 13.93
N ALA A 27 5.21 2.42 13.04
CA ALA A 27 4.13 3.17 12.41
C ALA A 27 3.12 3.67 13.47
N VAL A 28 2.75 2.83 14.42
CA VAL A 28 1.87 3.22 15.51
C VAL A 28 2.52 4.30 16.36
N ARG A 29 3.80 4.14 16.67
CA ARG A 29 4.54 5.07 17.51
C ARG A 29 4.61 6.49 16.92
N ILE A 30 4.68 6.61 15.60
CA ILE A 30 4.73 7.91 14.92
C ILE A 30 3.37 8.32 14.36
N ASP A 31 2.29 7.68 14.81
CA ASP A 31 0.90 8.02 14.49
C ASP A 31 0.55 7.96 13.00
N GLN A 32 1.16 7.02 12.26
CA GLN A 32 0.81 6.81 10.86
C GLN A 32 -0.45 5.96 10.73
N THR A 33 -1.25 6.24 9.70
CA THR A 33 -2.41 5.43 9.35
C THR A 33 -1.93 4.18 8.63
N ILE A 34 -2.28 3.00 9.15
CA ILE A 34 -1.83 1.72 8.59
C ILE A 34 -2.92 1.13 7.69
N LEU A 35 -2.55 0.82 6.45
CA LEU A 35 -3.41 0.12 5.48
C LEU A 35 -2.71 -1.18 5.10
N ARG A 36 -3.42 -2.29 5.23
CA ARG A 36 -2.85 -3.62 4.97
C ARG A 36 -3.74 -4.43 4.04
N ALA A 37 -3.10 -5.12 3.10
CA ALA A 37 -3.75 -6.13 2.28
C ALA A 37 -2.83 -7.35 2.19
N ASP A 38 -3.37 -8.53 2.46
CA ASP A 38 -2.66 -9.80 2.37
C ASP A 38 -3.25 -10.59 1.21
N PHE A 39 -2.40 -10.97 0.26
CA PHE A 39 -2.81 -11.64 -0.98
C PHE A 39 -2.56 -13.16 -0.93
N GLY A 40 -2.30 -13.71 0.25
CA GLY A 40 -2.10 -15.15 0.40
C GLY A 40 -3.29 -15.93 -0.14
N GLY A 41 -3.03 -16.92 -1.01
CA GLY A 41 -4.07 -17.73 -1.66
C GLY A 41 -4.69 -17.10 -2.89
N VAL A 42 -4.44 -15.83 -3.16
CA VAL A 42 -4.95 -15.11 -4.34
C VAL A 42 -4.01 -15.38 -5.53
N GLN A 43 -4.56 -15.59 -6.73
CA GLN A 43 -3.78 -15.88 -7.91
C GLN A 43 -4.02 -14.93 -9.07
N ASP A 44 -5.13 -14.21 -9.11
CA ASP A 44 -5.51 -13.37 -10.24
C ASP A 44 -5.82 -11.93 -9.84
N LYS A 45 -6.02 -11.09 -10.85
CA LYS A 45 -6.31 -9.66 -10.67
C LYS A 45 -7.60 -9.43 -9.88
N SER A 46 -8.63 -10.22 -10.15
CA SER A 46 -9.91 -10.10 -9.43
C SER A 46 -9.73 -10.31 -7.94
N GLY A 47 -8.97 -11.35 -7.56
CA GLY A 47 -8.66 -11.62 -6.16
C GLY A 47 -7.81 -10.53 -5.52
N VAL A 48 -6.84 -9.99 -6.26
CA VAL A 48 -6.03 -8.87 -5.78
C VAL A 48 -6.91 -7.66 -5.47
N MET A 49 -7.80 -7.30 -6.38
CA MET A 49 -8.69 -6.15 -6.18
C MET A 49 -9.65 -6.38 -5.01
N ALA A 50 -10.15 -7.60 -4.84
CA ALA A 50 -11.02 -7.95 -3.71
C ALA A 50 -10.30 -7.79 -2.36
N ARG A 51 -9.03 -8.24 -2.28
CA ARG A 51 -8.24 -8.09 -1.06
C ARG A 51 -7.92 -6.64 -0.74
N LEU A 52 -7.66 -5.82 -1.77
CA LEU A 52 -7.47 -4.38 -1.57
C LEU A 52 -8.74 -3.71 -1.05
N ALA A 53 -9.90 -4.04 -1.64
CA ALA A 53 -11.17 -3.49 -1.19
C ALA A 53 -11.44 -3.81 0.27
N GLU A 54 -11.16 -5.05 0.68
CA GLU A 54 -11.35 -5.51 2.04
C GLU A 54 -10.34 -4.87 3.00
N GLY A 55 -9.06 -4.92 2.65
CA GLY A 55 -7.98 -4.46 3.53
C GLY A 55 -7.96 -2.95 3.73
N PHE A 56 -8.37 -2.21 2.72
CA PHE A 56 -8.39 -0.75 2.76
C PHE A 56 -9.78 -0.18 3.04
N ALA A 57 -10.76 -1.03 3.27
CA ALA A 57 -12.16 -0.64 3.50
C ALA A 57 -12.67 0.30 2.38
N LEU A 58 -12.40 -0.07 1.12
CA LEU A 58 -12.82 0.73 -0.02
C LEU A 58 -14.35 0.73 -0.16
N PRO A 59 -14.93 1.77 -0.76
CA PRO A 59 -16.38 1.87 -0.86
C PRO A 59 -16.98 0.77 -1.75
N ASP A 60 -18.25 0.46 -1.52
CA ASP A 60 -18.97 -0.59 -2.26
C ASP A 60 -18.98 -0.35 -3.77
N HIS A 61 -18.92 0.91 -4.19
CA HIS A 61 -18.89 1.27 -5.61
C HIS A 61 -17.51 1.19 -6.24
N PHE A 62 -16.51 0.64 -5.52
CA PHE A 62 -15.17 0.45 -6.06
C PHE A 62 -15.24 -0.44 -7.32
N GLY A 63 -14.78 0.09 -8.45
CA GLY A 63 -14.88 -0.55 -9.76
C GLY A 63 -13.90 -1.70 -10.01
N ARG A 64 -13.06 -2.04 -9.05
CA ARG A 64 -12.12 -3.17 -9.06
C ARG A 64 -11.19 -3.19 -10.27
N ASN A 65 -10.70 -2.01 -10.65
CA ASN A 65 -9.67 -1.85 -11.67
C ASN A 65 -8.65 -0.81 -11.21
N LEU A 66 -7.56 -0.66 -11.96
CA LEU A 66 -6.48 0.23 -11.55
C LEU A 66 -6.91 1.71 -11.51
N ASP A 67 -7.75 2.14 -12.44
CA ASP A 67 -8.25 3.51 -12.46
C ASP A 67 -9.11 3.80 -11.24
N ALA A 68 -10.01 2.86 -10.89
CA ALA A 68 -10.84 2.99 -9.70
C ALA A 68 -9.99 2.95 -8.42
N LEU A 69 -8.94 2.14 -8.41
CA LEU A 69 -8.02 2.10 -7.28
C LEU A 69 -7.30 3.44 -7.12
N ALA A 70 -6.80 4.02 -8.20
CA ALA A 70 -6.15 5.33 -8.16
C ALA A 70 -7.08 6.40 -7.60
N ASP A 71 -8.35 6.40 -8.03
CA ASP A 71 -9.35 7.34 -7.52
C ASP A 71 -9.60 7.14 -6.02
N CYS A 72 -9.76 5.90 -5.58
CA CYS A 72 -9.98 5.61 -4.16
C CYS A 72 -8.78 6.01 -3.30
N LEU A 73 -7.56 5.75 -3.78
CA LEU A 73 -6.36 6.13 -3.04
C LEU A 73 -6.25 7.65 -2.91
N SER A 74 -6.65 8.39 -3.94
CA SER A 74 -6.60 9.87 -3.91
C SER A 74 -7.58 10.47 -2.88
N GLU A 75 -8.60 9.72 -2.49
CA GLU A 75 -9.62 10.15 -1.53
C GLU A 75 -9.31 9.73 -0.09
N LEU A 76 -8.25 8.98 0.15
CA LEU A 76 -7.87 8.56 1.49
C LEU A 76 -7.50 9.75 2.36
N GLU A 77 -7.90 9.69 3.62
CA GLU A 77 -7.57 10.71 4.61
C GLU A 77 -6.80 10.08 5.77
N PRO A 78 -5.70 10.70 6.22
CA PRO A 78 -4.98 10.19 7.37
C PRO A 78 -5.81 10.36 8.64
N GLU A 79 -5.69 9.42 9.57
CA GLU A 79 -6.42 9.46 10.85
C GLU A 79 -5.93 10.60 11.76
N GLU A 80 -4.65 10.92 11.68
CA GLU A 80 -4.04 11.96 12.51
C GLU A 80 -3.70 13.18 11.66
N ALA A 81 -4.48 14.26 11.83
CA ALA A 81 -4.29 15.49 11.06
C ALA A 81 -2.97 16.19 11.37
N ASP A 82 -2.51 16.12 12.62
CA ASP A 82 -1.28 16.77 13.04
C ASP A 82 -0.02 16.07 12.54
N ARG A 83 -0.12 14.78 12.21
CA ARG A 83 0.98 13.98 11.70
C ARG A 83 0.50 13.15 10.53
N PRO A 84 0.13 13.78 9.41
CA PRO A 84 -0.50 13.08 8.31
C PRO A 84 0.48 12.13 7.63
N GLY A 85 0.08 10.87 7.51
CA GLY A 85 0.90 9.88 6.82
C GLY A 85 0.29 8.51 6.84
N PHE A 86 0.72 7.70 5.86
CA PHE A 86 0.26 6.33 5.67
C PHE A 86 1.44 5.37 5.62
N VAL A 87 1.24 4.22 6.23
CA VAL A 87 2.10 3.05 6.03
C VAL A 87 1.23 1.97 5.39
N VAL A 88 1.57 1.57 4.18
CA VAL A 88 0.82 0.60 3.39
C VAL A 88 1.60 -0.70 3.32
N ILE A 89 0.98 -1.81 3.68
CA ILE A 89 1.58 -3.14 3.62
C ILE A 89 0.83 -3.97 2.58
N LEU A 90 1.54 -4.37 1.52
CA LEU A 90 1.03 -5.26 0.48
C LEU A 90 1.82 -6.56 0.56
N ARG A 91 1.23 -7.57 1.20
CA ARG A 91 1.94 -8.80 1.53
C ARG A 91 1.57 -9.96 0.62
N ASP A 92 2.57 -10.68 0.12
CA ASP A 92 2.40 -11.89 -0.69
C ASP A 92 1.67 -11.64 -2.00
N LEU A 93 2.06 -10.62 -2.75
CA LEU A 93 1.52 -10.40 -4.09
C LEU A 93 1.71 -11.64 -4.95
N PRO A 94 0.72 -12.03 -5.76
CA PRO A 94 0.84 -13.22 -6.59
C PRO A 94 1.97 -13.12 -7.61
N ASP A 95 2.53 -14.27 -7.98
CA ASP A 95 3.54 -14.39 -9.01
C ASP A 95 3.21 -15.60 -9.87
N GLY A 96 2.54 -15.40 -10.98
CA GLY A 96 2.10 -16.48 -11.83
C GLY A 96 1.59 -15.99 -13.17
N PRO A 97 1.11 -16.92 -14.03
CA PRO A 97 0.73 -16.57 -15.41
C PRO A 97 -0.50 -15.65 -15.50
N VAL A 98 -1.38 -15.67 -14.52
CA VAL A 98 -2.58 -14.81 -14.54
C VAL A 98 -2.41 -13.50 -13.76
N PHE A 99 -1.32 -13.38 -13.01
CA PHE A 99 -0.92 -12.12 -12.38
C PHE A 99 0.60 -12.07 -12.41
N ASP A 100 1.12 -11.66 -13.54
CA ASP A 100 2.55 -11.68 -13.82
C ASP A 100 3.26 -10.40 -13.35
N ARG A 101 4.55 -10.32 -13.64
CA ARG A 101 5.36 -9.16 -13.26
C ARG A 101 4.83 -7.85 -13.85
N GLY A 102 4.35 -7.87 -15.09
CA GLY A 102 3.80 -6.67 -15.73
C GLY A 102 2.58 -6.15 -14.99
N GLN A 103 1.70 -7.05 -14.54
CA GLN A 103 0.53 -6.69 -13.77
C GLN A 103 0.88 -6.20 -12.37
N ARG A 104 1.88 -6.82 -11.72
CA ARG A 104 2.38 -6.33 -10.44
C ARG A 104 2.98 -4.93 -10.57
N ASP A 105 3.79 -4.71 -11.60
CA ASP A 105 4.40 -3.40 -11.83
C ASP A 105 3.34 -2.33 -12.08
N ALA A 106 2.30 -2.65 -12.83
CA ALA A 106 1.19 -1.72 -13.07
C ALA A 106 0.46 -1.38 -11.77
N LEU A 107 0.24 -2.36 -10.90
CA LEU A 107 -0.36 -2.13 -9.57
C LEU A 107 0.53 -1.23 -8.72
N LEU A 108 1.82 -1.55 -8.64
CA LEU A 108 2.76 -0.77 -7.84
C LEU A 108 2.92 0.66 -8.36
N ASP A 109 2.81 0.86 -9.68
CA ASP A 109 2.83 2.21 -10.27
C ASP A 109 1.66 3.06 -9.79
N VAL A 110 0.48 2.47 -9.59
CA VAL A 110 -0.66 3.19 -9.00
C VAL A 110 -0.31 3.69 -7.59
N PHE A 111 0.35 2.86 -6.80
CA PHE A 111 0.80 3.24 -5.46
C PHE A 111 1.92 4.28 -5.50
N ARG A 112 2.83 4.20 -6.46
CA ARG A 112 3.88 5.22 -6.65
C ARG A 112 3.27 6.57 -6.98
N ASP A 113 2.30 6.61 -7.88
CA ASP A 113 1.60 7.83 -8.25
C ASP A 113 0.85 8.42 -7.05
N ALA A 114 0.20 7.57 -6.24
CA ALA A 114 -0.47 8.02 -5.02
C ALA A 114 0.53 8.60 -4.03
N SER A 115 1.68 7.95 -3.86
CA SER A 115 2.74 8.41 -2.97
C SER A 115 3.25 9.80 -3.38
N ASP A 116 3.47 10.00 -4.68
CA ASP A 116 3.92 11.29 -5.20
C ASP A 116 2.88 12.39 -4.98
N ARG A 117 1.61 12.09 -5.21
CA ARG A 117 0.52 13.07 -5.02
C ARG A 117 0.36 13.47 -3.56
N PHE A 118 0.45 12.50 -2.64
CA PHE A 118 0.39 12.80 -1.21
C PHE A 118 1.59 13.61 -0.75
N ASP A 119 2.77 13.32 -1.29
CA ASP A 119 3.98 14.08 -0.96
C ASP A 119 3.82 15.56 -1.34
N GLU A 120 3.18 15.85 -2.46
CA GLU A 120 2.88 17.23 -2.87
C GLU A 120 1.95 17.95 -1.88
N GLN A 121 1.17 17.20 -1.12
CA GLN A 121 0.26 17.72 -0.10
C GLN A 121 0.89 17.74 1.29
N GLY A 122 2.15 17.35 1.41
CA GLY A 122 2.84 17.25 2.69
C GLY A 122 2.44 16.02 3.51
N ILE A 123 1.89 14.99 2.86
CA ILE A 123 1.44 13.77 3.50
C ILE A 123 2.37 12.62 3.11
N ALA A 124 2.99 11.98 4.09
CA ALA A 124 3.84 10.82 3.84
C ALA A 124 2.98 9.63 3.39
N PHE A 125 3.46 8.89 2.39
CA PHE A 125 2.77 7.70 1.90
C PHE A 125 3.84 6.67 1.54
N ARG A 126 4.07 5.75 2.46
CA ARG A 126 5.14 4.75 2.33
C ARG A 126 4.53 3.37 2.15
N VAL A 127 4.96 2.68 1.11
CA VAL A 127 4.43 1.37 0.73
C VAL A 127 5.52 0.31 0.86
N PHE A 128 5.19 -0.76 1.55
CA PHE A 128 6.07 -1.92 1.72
C PHE A 128 5.37 -3.13 1.12
N TYR A 129 6.01 -3.79 0.17
CA TYR A 129 5.40 -4.91 -0.53
C TYR A 129 6.29 -6.15 -0.53
N SER A 130 5.66 -7.33 -0.59
CA SER A 130 6.36 -8.57 -0.83
C SER A 130 5.67 -9.35 -1.94
N VAL A 131 6.44 -10.17 -2.64
CA VAL A 131 5.96 -11.02 -3.73
C VAL A 131 6.11 -12.48 -3.28
N ARG A 132 5.09 -13.28 -3.58
CA ARG A 132 5.11 -14.70 -3.28
C ARG A 132 6.28 -15.38 -4.01
N GLY A 133 7.05 -16.15 -3.26
CA GLY A 133 8.21 -16.79 -3.85
C GLY A 133 8.57 -18.07 -3.26
#